data_4423abfcb1337c78ca49a1f7b5a21fff
#
_entry.id   4423abfcb1337c78ca49a1f7b5a21fff
#
_cell.length_a   1.000
_cell.length_b   1.000
_cell.length_c   1.000
_cell.angle_alpha   90.00
_cell.angle_beta   90.00
_cell.angle_gamma   90.00
#
_symmetry.space_group_name_H-M   'P 1'
#
loop_
_entity.id
_entity.type
_entity.pdbx_description
1 polymer ?
#
loop_
_entity_poly.entity_id
_entity_poly.type
_entity_poly.pdbx_seq_one_letter_code
_entity_poly.pdbx_strand_id
1 'polypeptide(L)'
;EFEYETPRFLASSDQAGAIFFSRVDAALEDVQDNYDVVIIDCPPQLGYLTMSAVCAATGLLITVHPQMLDVMSMCQFLLMMSDVMTHLRNAGGNVSYNWVRYLMTRFEPSDAPQTNMAGFMRSLFGDHVLKFPMLKSTAVSDAAITKQTVFEIERRQFTGATYDRALESVNAVNGEIRDLIFSSWGRS
;
A
#
# COMPACT_ATOMS: atom_id res chain seq x y z
N GLU A 1 18.91 -8.89 -12.59
CA GLU A 1 20.14 -9.14 -11.77
C GLU A 1 19.91 -8.83 -10.29
N PHE A 2 19.11 -7.82 -9.96
CA PHE A 2 18.82 -7.44 -8.56
C PHE A 2 17.91 -8.41 -7.79
N GLU A 3 17.07 -9.20 -8.45
CA GLU A 3 16.14 -10.15 -7.80
C GLU A 3 16.85 -11.34 -7.13
N TYR A 4 18.06 -11.68 -7.56
CA TYR A 4 18.82 -12.81 -7.01
C TYR A 4 19.76 -12.46 -5.85
N GLU A 5 19.96 -11.19 -5.55
CA GLU A 5 20.88 -10.77 -4.48
C GLU A 5 20.22 -10.72 -3.10
N THR A 6 18.89 -10.55 -3.03
CA THR A 6 18.17 -10.46 -1.76
C THR A 6 18.36 -11.69 -0.87
N PRO A 7 18.25 -12.95 -1.37
CA PRO A 7 18.52 -14.14 -0.56
C PRO A 7 19.99 -14.28 -0.14
N ARG A 8 20.92 -13.83 -0.98
CA ARG A 8 22.37 -13.90 -0.67
C ARG A 8 22.78 -12.90 0.41
N PHE A 9 22.16 -11.74 0.43
CA PHE A 9 22.45 -10.70 1.43
C PHE A 9 21.87 -11.06 2.80
N LEU A 10 20.69 -11.66 2.83
CA LEU A 10 20.08 -12.21 4.07
C LEU A 10 20.91 -13.37 4.65
N ALA A 11 21.63 -14.09 3.79
CA ALA A 11 22.49 -15.20 4.20
C ALA A 11 23.91 -14.78 4.66
N SER A 12 24.34 -13.53 4.40
CA SER A 12 25.75 -13.16 4.55
C SER A 12 26.15 -12.50 5.87
N SER A 13 25.26 -11.95 6.67
CA SER A 13 25.48 -11.63 8.10
C SER A 13 24.21 -11.07 8.75
N ASP A 14 23.80 -11.60 9.88
CA ASP A 14 22.62 -11.18 10.63
C ASP A 14 22.63 -9.70 11.03
N GLN A 15 23.81 -9.12 11.29
CA GLN A 15 23.95 -7.73 11.68
C GLN A 15 23.94 -6.73 10.51
N ALA A 16 24.53 -7.07 9.37
CA ALA A 16 24.56 -6.16 8.22
C ALA A 16 23.18 -6.01 7.57
N GLY A 17 22.37 -7.05 7.57
CA GLY A 17 20.98 -7.01 7.09
C GLY A 17 20.10 -6.11 7.96
N ALA A 18 20.19 -6.23 9.28
CA ALA A 18 19.41 -5.39 10.20
C ALA A 18 19.74 -3.90 10.06
N ILE A 19 21.03 -3.53 9.97
CA ILE A 19 21.47 -2.15 9.77
C ILE A 19 20.99 -1.61 8.42
N PHE A 20 20.92 -2.44 7.40
CA PHE A 20 20.49 -2.00 6.08
C PHE A 20 19.00 -1.66 6.03
N PHE A 21 18.17 -2.47 6.67
CA PHE A 21 16.72 -2.24 6.70
C PHE A 21 16.29 -1.11 7.65
N SER A 22 17.14 -0.69 8.58
CA SER A 22 16.85 0.45 9.48
C SER A 22 17.17 1.82 8.88
N ARG A 23 17.70 1.91 7.65
CA ARG A 23 18.11 3.20 7.05
C ARG A 23 16.95 4.17 6.81
N VAL A 24 15.80 3.67 6.38
CA VAL A 24 14.61 4.51 6.17
C VAL A 24 14.08 4.97 7.52
N ASP A 25 14.03 4.07 8.50
CA ASP A 25 13.61 4.38 9.86
C ASP A 25 14.50 5.49 10.47
N ALA A 26 15.82 5.33 10.42
CA ALA A 26 16.77 6.34 10.89
C ALA A 26 16.62 7.70 10.17
N ALA A 27 16.35 7.69 8.86
CA ALA A 27 16.12 8.93 8.12
C ALA A 27 14.78 9.61 8.49
N LEU A 28 13.79 8.83 8.89
CA LEU A 28 12.50 9.34 9.36
C LEU A 28 12.59 9.92 10.77
N GLU A 29 13.46 9.38 11.63
CA GLU A 29 13.70 9.94 12.98
C GLU A 29 14.11 11.41 12.92
N ASP A 30 14.92 11.82 11.94
CA ASP A 30 15.38 13.21 11.78
C ASP A 30 14.25 14.20 11.47
N VAL A 31 13.11 13.74 10.96
CA VAL A 31 12.00 14.58 10.51
C VAL A 31 10.68 14.32 11.24
N GLN A 32 10.63 13.34 12.12
CA GLN A 32 9.39 12.89 12.79
C GLN A 32 8.67 14.01 13.57
N ASP A 33 9.41 14.94 14.13
CA ASP A 33 8.85 16.08 14.89
C ASP A 33 8.16 17.13 14.00
N ASN A 34 8.37 17.06 12.69
CA ASN A 34 7.85 18.02 11.72
C ASN A 34 6.56 17.57 11.04
N TYR A 35 6.20 16.28 11.15
CA TYR A 35 5.08 15.69 10.41
C TYR A 35 4.26 14.73 11.28
N ASP A 36 2.95 14.80 11.18
CA ASP A 36 2.04 13.87 11.85
C ASP A 36 1.98 12.51 11.12
N VAL A 37 2.11 12.52 9.80
CA VAL A 37 2.04 11.34 8.92
C VAL A 37 3.10 11.43 7.84
N VAL A 38 3.77 10.32 7.59
CA VAL A 38 4.65 10.12 6.44
C VAL A 38 4.08 9.02 5.56
N ILE A 39 3.92 9.28 4.27
CA ILE A 39 3.47 8.31 3.28
C ILE A 39 4.67 7.92 2.42
N ILE A 40 4.99 6.63 2.39
CA ILE A 40 6.08 6.08 1.60
C ILE A 40 5.47 5.36 0.39
N ASP A 41 5.62 5.95 -0.80
CA ASP A 41 5.26 5.30 -2.05
C ASP A 41 6.37 4.35 -2.49
N CYS A 42 6.05 3.07 -2.61
CA CYS A 42 7.00 2.02 -2.90
C CYS A 42 6.90 1.55 -4.35
N PRO A 43 8.02 1.25 -5.01
CA PRO A 43 7.99 0.61 -6.33
C PRO A 43 7.37 -0.80 -6.25
N PRO A 44 6.81 -1.33 -7.36
CA PRO A 44 6.13 -2.63 -7.39
C PRO A 44 7.09 -3.84 -7.34
N GLN A 45 8.25 -3.67 -6.74
CA GLN A 45 9.29 -4.70 -6.59
C GLN A 45 9.65 -4.87 -5.13
N LEU A 46 9.82 -6.11 -4.69
CA LEU A 46 10.30 -6.41 -3.35
C LEU A 46 11.83 -6.29 -3.30
N GLY A 47 12.32 -5.07 -3.52
CA GLY A 47 13.73 -4.72 -3.41
C GLY A 47 14.09 -4.16 -2.03
N TYR A 48 15.35 -3.82 -1.83
CA TYR A 48 15.85 -3.29 -0.56
C TYR A 48 15.14 -2.02 -0.08
N LEU A 49 14.81 -1.12 -0.98
CA LEU A 49 14.09 0.12 -0.62
C LEU A 49 12.69 -0.18 -0.13
N THR A 50 11.96 -1.06 -0.83
CA THR A 50 10.63 -1.50 -0.41
C THR A 50 10.68 -2.19 0.94
N MET A 51 11.68 -3.06 1.16
CA MET A 51 11.83 -3.74 2.45
C MET A 51 12.21 -2.78 3.57
N SER A 52 13.09 -1.81 3.32
CA SER A 52 13.41 -0.77 4.31
C SER A 52 12.20 0.09 4.64
N ALA A 53 11.37 0.44 3.66
CA ALA A 53 10.12 1.17 3.87
C ALA A 53 9.11 0.32 4.68
N VAL A 54 8.96 -0.95 4.34
CA VAL A 54 8.09 -1.89 5.06
C VAL A 54 8.54 -2.07 6.52
N CYS A 55 9.85 -2.10 6.78
CA CYS A 55 10.39 -2.19 8.14
C CYS A 55 10.19 -0.92 8.96
N ALA A 56 10.23 0.25 8.33
CA ALA A 56 10.04 1.54 8.98
C ALA A 56 8.56 1.91 9.17
N ALA A 57 7.66 1.28 8.44
CA ALA A 57 6.24 1.62 8.46
C ALA A 57 5.55 1.15 9.74
N THR A 58 4.62 1.96 10.25
CA THR A 58 3.70 1.61 11.35
C THR A 58 2.33 1.11 10.86
N GLY A 59 2.03 1.31 9.60
CA GLY A 59 0.84 0.80 8.92
C GLY A 59 1.14 0.44 7.47
N LEU A 60 0.49 -0.61 6.95
CA LEU A 60 0.67 -1.06 5.57
C LEU A 60 -0.65 -0.99 4.81
N LEU A 61 -0.63 -0.31 3.68
CA LEU A 61 -1.70 -0.30 2.70
C LEU A 61 -1.24 -1.06 1.44
N ILE A 62 -1.79 -2.23 1.22
CA ILE A 62 -1.46 -3.09 0.08
C ILE A 62 -2.50 -2.86 -1.01
N THR A 63 -2.09 -2.23 -2.10
CA THR A 63 -2.97 -1.97 -3.24
C THR A 63 -3.00 -3.16 -4.19
N VAL A 64 -4.19 -3.52 -4.67
CA VAL A 64 -4.37 -4.64 -5.58
C VAL A 64 -5.50 -4.35 -6.58
N HIS A 65 -5.27 -4.63 -7.84
CA HIS A 65 -6.33 -4.68 -8.82
C HIS A 65 -7.06 -6.04 -8.69
N PRO A 66 -8.39 -6.09 -8.56
CA PRO A 66 -9.11 -7.34 -8.30
C PRO A 66 -9.22 -8.19 -9.59
N GLN A 67 -8.07 -8.59 -10.11
CA GLN A 67 -7.93 -9.56 -11.21
C GLN A 67 -7.05 -10.72 -10.77
N MET A 68 -7.26 -11.90 -11.35
CA MET A 68 -6.61 -13.13 -10.91
C MET A 68 -5.09 -13.01 -10.85
N LEU A 69 -4.45 -12.47 -11.90
CA LEU A 69 -2.99 -12.36 -11.96
C LEU A 69 -2.44 -11.39 -10.91
N ASP A 70 -3.13 -10.28 -10.67
CA ASP A 70 -2.71 -9.29 -9.66
C ASP A 70 -2.88 -9.85 -8.24
N VAL A 71 -3.96 -10.58 -7.98
CA VAL A 71 -4.18 -11.25 -6.70
C VAL A 71 -3.15 -12.36 -6.46
N MET A 72 -2.81 -13.14 -7.48
CA MET A 72 -1.74 -14.15 -7.38
C MET A 72 -0.38 -13.50 -7.10
N SER A 73 -0.06 -12.39 -7.78
CA SER A 73 1.17 -11.63 -7.55
C SER A 73 1.22 -11.07 -6.13
N MET A 74 0.10 -10.56 -5.63
CA MET A 74 -0.04 -10.12 -4.24
C MET A 74 0.20 -11.28 -3.26
N CYS A 75 -0.35 -12.47 -3.51
CA CYS A 75 -0.09 -13.64 -2.66
C CYS A 75 1.39 -14.02 -2.63
N GLN A 76 2.07 -14.01 -3.79
CA GLN A 76 3.51 -14.22 -3.84
C GLN A 76 4.29 -13.15 -3.05
N PHE A 77 3.93 -11.89 -3.21
CA PHE A 77 4.51 -10.79 -2.43
C PHE A 77 4.36 -11.03 -0.92
N LEU A 78 3.17 -11.42 -0.45
CA LEU A 78 2.91 -11.70 0.96
C LEU A 78 3.74 -12.87 1.49
N LEU A 79 3.92 -13.93 0.71
CA LEU A 79 4.78 -15.07 1.10
C LEU A 79 6.23 -14.62 1.24
N MET A 80 6.78 -13.91 0.24
CA MET A 80 8.15 -13.39 0.29
C MET A 80 8.34 -12.41 1.47
N MET A 81 7.37 -11.53 1.72
CA MET A 81 7.39 -10.63 2.87
C MET A 81 7.38 -11.40 4.19
N SER A 82 6.58 -12.45 4.31
CA SER A 82 6.53 -13.33 5.50
C SER A 82 7.88 -13.96 5.79
N ASP A 83 8.58 -14.46 4.76
CA ASP A 83 9.90 -15.05 4.89
C ASP A 83 10.93 -14.03 5.41
N VAL A 84 10.95 -12.84 4.82
CA VAL A 84 11.84 -11.75 5.26
C VAL A 84 11.53 -11.32 6.69
N MET A 85 10.25 -11.13 7.05
CA MET A 85 9.85 -10.79 8.42
C MET A 85 10.26 -11.85 9.44
N THR A 86 10.20 -13.12 9.06
CA THR A 86 10.64 -14.23 9.91
C THR A 86 12.15 -14.17 10.15
N HIS A 87 12.95 -13.91 9.11
CA HIS A 87 14.40 -13.73 9.24
C HIS A 87 14.75 -12.52 10.11
N LEU A 88 14.08 -11.39 9.91
CA LEU A 88 14.30 -10.19 10.73
C LEU A 88 13.99 -10.43 12.21
N ARG A 89 12.89 -11.10 12.52
CA ARG A 89 12.54 -11.46 13.92
C ARG A 89 13.57 -12.39 14.54
N ASN A 90 14.06 -13.38 13.80
CA ASN A 90 15.08 -14.30 14.26
C ASN A 90 16.42 -13.58 14.53
N ALA A 91 16.70 -12.50 13.79
CA ALA A 91 17.86 -11.62 14.00
C ALA A 91 17.65 -10.59 15.14
N GLY A 92 16.53 -10.65 15.87
CA GLY A 92 16.23 -9.74 16.97
C GLY A 92 15.53 -8.44 16.57
N GLY A 93 15.15 -8.27 15.29
CA GLY A 93 14.37 -7.14 14.82
C GLY A 93 12.91 -7.25 15.28
N ASN A 94 12.33 -6.12 15.68
CA ASN A 94 10.91 -6.06 16.03
C ASN A 94 10.16 -5.27 14.96
N VAL A 95 9.42 -5.98 14.10
CA VAL A 95 8.55 -5.37 13.10
C VAL A 95 7.10 -5.65 13.50
N SER A 96 6.37 -4.60 13.80
CA SER A 96 4.96 -4.67 14.18
C SER A 96 4.19 -3.54 13.47
N TYR A 97 2.96 -3.86 13.07
CA TYR A 97 2.10 -2.88 12.41
C TYR A 97 0.85 -2.62 13.25
N ASN A 98 0.47 -1.36 13.37
CA ASN A 98 -0.80 -0.96 13.98
C ASN A 98 -1.97 -1.49 13.15
N TRP A 99 -1.80 -1.51 11.83
CA TRP A 99 -2.78 -2.07 10.90
C TRP A 99 -2.12 -2.51 9.58
N VAL A 100 -2.73 -3.52 8.96
CA VAL A 100 -2.46 -3.93 7.58
C VAL A 100 -3.79 -3.98 6.86
N ARG A 101 -3.92 -3.30 5.73
CA ARG A 101 -5.15 -3.25 4.95
C ARG A 101 -4.88 -3.46 3.47
N TYR A 102 -5.88 -4.03 2.81
CA TYR A 102 -5.90 -4.22 1.36
C TYR A 102 -6.86 -3.22 0.73
N LEU A 103 -6.38 -2.46 -0.25
CA LEU A 103 -7.18 -1.53 -1.04
C LEU A 103 -7.35 -2.09 -2.45
N MET A 104 -8.58 -2.37 -2.84
CA MET A 104 -8.89 -2.68 -4.23
C MET A 104 -8.83 -1.40 -5.07
N THR A 105 -7.96 -1.39 -6.08
CA THR A 105 -7.76 -0.23 -6.96
C THR A 105 -8.26 -0.52 -8.36
N ARG A 106 -8.54 0.53 -9.14
CA ARG A 106 -9.02 0.42 -10.53
C ARG A 106 -10.26 -0.47 -10.68
N PHE A 107 -11.07 -0.54 -9.63
CA PHE A 107 -12.24 -1.40 -9.57
C PHE A 107 -13.34 -0.91 -10.48
N GLU A 108 -13.89 -1.81 -11.26
CA GLU A 108 -15.00 -1.57 -12.19
C GLU A 108 -16.20 -2.46 -11.78
N PRO A 109 -17.21 -1.91 -11.09
CA PRO A 109 -18.35 -2.71 -10.58
C PRO A 109 -19.17 -3.42 -11.66
N SER A 110 -19.11 -2.96 -12.91
CA SER A 110 -19.77 -3.57 -14.07
C SER A 110 -19.01 -4.80 -14.61
N ASP A 111 -17.75 -4.99 -14.20
CA ASP A 111 -16.92 -6.13 -14.59
C ASP A 111 -17.18 -7.30 -13.62
N ALA A 112 -17.93 -8.31 -14.09
CA ALA A 112 -18.29 -9.46 -13.26
C ALA A 112 -17.07 -10.25 -12.73
N PRO A 113 -16.02 -10.55 -13.50
CA PRO A 113 -14.78 -11.11 -13.00
C PRO A 113 -14.17 -10.33 -11.83
N GLN A 114 -14.08 -9.00 -11.92
CA GLN A 114 -13.57 -8.17 -10.84
C GLN A 114 -14.45 -8.21 -9.60
N THR A 115 -15.78 -8.18 -9.78
CA THR A 115 -16.75 -8.27 -8.69
C THR A 115 -16.64 -9.60 -7.95
N ASN A 116 -16.48 -10.71 -8.69
CA ASN A 116 -16.28 -12.04 -8.11
C ASN A 116 -14.96 -12.10 -7.33
N MET A 117 -13.87 -11.55 -7.89
CA MET A 117 -12.58 -11.50 -7.23
C MET A 117 -12.61 -10.61 -5.98
N ALA A 118 -13.30 -9.48 -6.03
CA ALA A 118 -13.50 -8.62 -4.86
C ALA A 118 -14.28 -9.34 -3.74
N GLY A 119 -15.30 -10.12 -4.10
CA GLY A 119 -16.03 -10.98 -3.17
C GLY A 119 -15.13 -12.05 -2.55
N PHE A 120 -14.29 -12.70 -3.35
CA PHE A 120 -13.31 -13.69 -2.89
C PHE A 120 -12.30 -13.06 -1.91
N MET A 121 -11.72 -11.90 -2.24
CA MET A 121 -10.79 -11.20 -1.35
C MET A 121 -11.43 -10.84 -0.01
N ARG A 122 -12.67 -10.33 -0.02
CA ARG A 122 -13.41 -10.03 1.21
C ARG A 122 -13.71 -11.28 2.04
N SER A 123 -14.02 -12.39 1.40
CA SER A 123 -14.23 -13.67 2.08
C SER A 123 -12.94 -14.19 2.74
N LEU A 124 -11.78 -13.97 2.09
CA LEU A 124 -10.49 -14.47 2.56
C LEU A 124 -9.87 -13.57 3.64
N PHE A 125 -9.90 -12.26 3.45
CA PHE A 125 -9.20 -11.29 4.30
C PHE A 125 -10.14 -10.51 5.25
N GLY A 126 -11.45 -10.68 5.12
CA GLY A 126 -12.45 -10.05 6.00
C GLY A 126 -12.29 -8.54 6.12
N ASP A 127 -12.26 -8.04 7.34
CA ASP A 127 -12.14 -6.62 7.67
C ASP A 127 -10.76 -6.02 7.35
N HIS A 128 -9.79 -6.83 6.92
CA HIS A 128 -8.53 -6.31 6.40
C HIS A 128 -8.68 -5.69 4.99
N VAL A 129 -9.75 -5.98 4.27
CA VAL A 129 -10.07 -5.31 3.00
C VAL A 129 -10.85 -4.04 3.28
N LEU A 130 -10.38 -2.89 2.77
CA LEU A 130 -11.11 -1.63 2.91
C LEU A 130 -12.52 -1.76 2.32
N LYS A 131 -13.49 -1.10 2.97
CA LYS A 131 -14.91 -1.12 2.57
C LYS A 131 -15.09 -0.50 1.19
N PHE A 132 -14.41 0.63 0.97
CA PHE A 132 -14.48 1.40 -0.25
C PHE A 132 -13.33 1.05 -1.19
N PRO A 133 -13.61 0.55 -2.42
CA PRO A 133 -12.58 0.41 -3.44
C PRO A 133 -12.32 1.75 -4.13
N MET A 134 -11.11 1.94 -4.62
CA MET A 134 -10.80 3.02 -5.55
C MET A 134 -11.29 2.63 -6.95
N LEU A 135 -12.28 3.37 -7.45
CA LEU A 135 -12.90 3.06 -8.74
C LEU A 135 -11.98 3.44 -9.91
N LYS A 136 -12.07 2.66 -10.98
CA LYS A 136 -11.46 3.03 -12.25
C LYS A 136 -12.12 4.32 -12.77
N SER A 137 -11.32 5.33 -13.11
CA SER A 137 -11.79 6.60 -13.62
C SER A 137 -10.81 7.22 -14.61
N THR A 138 -11.32 7.74 -15.72
CA THR A 138 -10.55 8.53 -16.68
C THR A 138 -10.11 9.84 -16.06
N ALA A 139 -10.89 10.45 -15.16
CA ALA A 139 -10.51 11.69 -14.50
C ALA A 139 -9.20 11.56 -13.69
N VAL A 140 -8.97 10.41 -13.04
CA VAL A 140 -7.71 10.13 -12.34
C VAL A 140 -6.55 9.98 -13.33
N SER A 141 -6.78 9.28 -14.45
CA SER A 141 -5.76 9.08 -15.48
C SER A 141 -5.39 10.39 -16.18
N ASP A 142 -6.37 11.22 -16.48
CA ASP A 142 -6.17 12.51 -17.15
C ASP A 142 -5.48 13.52 -16.24
N ALA A 143 -5.79 13.52 -14.95
CA ALA A 143 -5.07 14.30 -13.94
C ALA A 143 -3.56 13.96 -13.93
N ALA A 144 -3.21 12.68 -14.02
CA ALA A 144 -1.83 12.22 -14.07
C ALA A 144 -1.08 12.75 -15.32
N ILE A 145 -1.75 12.88 -16.48
CA ILE A 145 -1.15 13.44 -17.71
C ILE A 145 -0.71 14.88 -17.50
N THR A 146 -1.51 15.66 -16.77
CA THR A 146 -1.22 17.07 -16.43
C THR A 146 -0.35 17.21 -15.17
N LYS A 147 0.11 16.11 -14.58
CA LYS A 147 0.87 16.07 -13.32
C LYS A 147 0.12 16.74 -12.16
N GLN A 148 -1.19 16.56 -12.13
CA GLN A 148 -2.10 17.07 -11.11
C GLN A 148 -2.79 15.91 -10.42
N THR A 149 -3.32 16.15 -9.23
CA THR A 149 -4.23 15.24 -8.56
C THR A 149 -5.68 15.46 -9.04
N VAL A 150 -6.55 14.50 -8.74
CA VAL A 150 -7.99 14.65 -9.03
C VAL A 150 -8.62 15.87 -8.32
N PHE A 151 -7.99 16.36 -7.25
CA PHE A 151 -8.45 17.54 -6.50
C PHE A 151 -8.04 18.88 -7.15
N GLU A 152 -7.04 18.88 -8.01
CA GLU A 152 -6.49 20.09 -8.66
C GLU A 152 -7.02 20.32 -10.06
N ILE A 153 -7.58 19.28 -10.70
CA ILE A 153 -8.15 19.40 -12.04
C ILE A 153 -9.50 20.10 -12.02
N GLU A 154 -9.80 20.85 -13.07
CA GLU A 154 -11.06 21.57 -13.19
C GLU A 154 -12.21 20.63 -13.62
N ARG A 155 -13.30 20.61 -12.83
CA ARG A 155 -14.51 19.82 -13.11
C ARG A 155 -15.05 19.98 -14.53
N ARG A 156 -14.91 21.17 -15.11
CA ARG A 156 -15.41 21.49 -16.47
C ARG A 156 -14.68 20.75 -17.61
N GLN A 157 -13.52 20.13 -17.32
CA GLN A 157 -12.76 19.35 -18.30
C GLN A 157 -13.34 17.94 -18.51
N PHE A 158 -14.28 17.51 -17.68
CA PHE A 158 -14.88 16.18 -17.68
C PHE A 158 -16.40 16.24 -17.77
N THR A 159 -17.02 15.11 -18.14
CA THR A 159 -18.44 14.95 -17.86
C THR A 159 -18.62 14.97 -16.34
N GLY A 160 -19.55 15.81 -15.84
CA GLY A 160 -19.72 16.02 -14.40
C GLY A 160 -19.83 14.71 -13.61
N ALA A 161 -20.55 13.71 -14.13
CA ALA A 161 -20.71 12.41 -13.50
C ALA A 161 -19.40 11.63 -13.34
N THR A 162 -18.46 11.72 -14.31
CA THR A 162 -17.17 11.01 -14.23
C THR A 162 -16.27 11.62 -13.17
N TYR A 163 -16.21 12.94 -13.11
CA TYR A 163 -15.42 13.66 -12.11
C TYR A 163 -15.97 13.42 -10.69
N ASP A 164 -17.28 13.62 -10.49
CA ASP A 164 -17.91 13.48 -9.18
C ASP A 164 -17.74 12.06 -8.64
N ARG A 165 -17.94 11.03 -9.47
CA ARG A 165 -17.72 9.63 -9.10
C ARG A 165 -16.26 9.34 -8.72
N ALA A 166 -15.29 9.92 -9.43
CA ALA A 166 -13.89 9.78 -9.10
C ALA A 166 -13.58 10.39 -7.73
N LEU A 167 -14.03 11.62 -7.52
CA LEU A 167 -13.81 12.37 -6.29
C LEU A 167 -14.47 11.68 -5.08
N GLU A 168 -15.70 11.20 -5.22
CA GLU A 168 -16.42 10.44 -4.20
C GLU A 168 -15.65 9.17 -3.82
N SER A 169 -15.16 8.42 -4.81
CA SER A 169 -14.40 7.20 -4.58
C SER A 169 -13.09 7.48 -3.82
N VAL A 170 -12.32 8.47 -4.24
CA VAL A 170 -11.07 8.86 -3.58
C VAL A 170 -11.34 9.37 -2.16
N ASN A 171 -12.36 10.20 -1.96
CA ASN A 171 -12.70 10.71 -0.64
C ASN A 171 -13.17 9.61 0.31
N ALA A 172 -13.93 8.62 -0.16
CA ALA A 172 -14.38 7.50 0.66
C ALA A 172 -13.17 6.65 1.13
N VAL A 173 -12.24 6.35 0.23
CA VAL A 173 -11.00 5.63 0.56
C VAL A 173 -10.13 6.44 1.54
N ASN A 174 -9.92 7.72 1.25
CA ASN A 174 -9.11 8.59 2.12
C ASN A 174 -9.73 8.75 3.51
N GLY A 175 -11.06 8.83 3.59
CA GLY A 175 -11.78 8.87 4.85
C GLY A 175 -11.51 7.62 5.69
N GLU A 176 -11.60 6.42 5.10
CA GLU A 176 -11.35 5.16 5.78
C GLU A 176 -9.89 5.03 6.23
N ILE A 177 -8.92 5.45 5.39
CA ILE A 177 -7.49 5.46 5.76
C ILE A 177 -7.23 6.44 6.92
N ARG A 178 -7.79 7.64 6.86
CA ARG A 178 -7.68 8.64 7.94
C ARG A 178 -8.19 8.06 9.26
N ASP A 179 -9.33 7.40 9.24
CA ASP A 179 -9.95 6.83 10.44
C ASP A 179 -9.08 5.70 11.03
N LEU A 180 -8.40 4.89 10.18
CA LEU A 180 -7.40 3.91 10.61
C LEU A 180 -6.20 4.58 11.29
N ILE A 181 -5.69 5.66 10.72
CA ILE A 181 -4.57 6.43 11.29
C ILE A 181 -4.97 7.02 12.65
N PHE A 182 -6.12 7.67 12.73
CA PHE A 182 -6.60 8.28 13.98
C PHE A 182 -6.85 7.23 15.07
N SER A 183 -7.41 6.10 14.70
CA SER A 183 -7.58 4.97 15.62
C SER A 183 -6.25 4.46 16.15
N SER A 184 -5.20 4.42 15.34
CA SER A 184 -3.86 4.00 15.77
C SER A 184 -3.22 4.99 16.78
N TRP A 185 -3.65 6.24 16.78
CA TRP A 185 -3.25 7.27 17.76
C TRP A 185 -4.15 7.32 19.01
N GLY A 186 -5.12 6.42 19.12
CA GLY A 186 -6.12 6.45 20.20
C GLY A 186 -7.10 7.62 20.10
N ARG A 187 -7.24 8.21 18.91
CA ARG A 187 -8.21 9.28 18.61
C ARG A 187 -9.37 8.66 17.83
N SER A 188 -10.58 8.73 18.39
CA SER A 188 -11.85 8.30 17.77
C SER A 188 -12.65 9.50 17.30
#